data_982b03f226af2164f64f5e49dec09817
#
_entry.id   982b03f226af2164f64f5e49dec09817
#
_cell.length_a   1.000
_cell.length_b   1.000
_cell.length_c   1.000
_cell.angle_alpha   90.00
_cell.angle_beta   90.00
_cell.angle_gamma   90.00
#
_symmetry.space_group_name_H-M   'P 1'
#
loop_
_entity.id
_entity.type
_entity.pdbx_description
1 polymer ?
#
loop_
_entity_poly.entity_id
_entity_poly.type
_entity_poly.pdbx_seq_one_letter_code
_entity_poly.pdbx_strand_id
1 'polypeptide(L)'
;MKGQDLKRRITGVQETVKITKAMQLVASSKLTKQKLAMEENREYADALQHLLTLVLRSTDDKSIFLNENMGKPAYVFVITSDMGLCGGYN
;
A
#
# COMPACT_ATOMS: atom_id res chain seq x y z
N MET A 1 44.04 11.86 16.03
CA MET A 1 43.03 10.84 16.34
C MET A 1 41.63 11.27 16.04
N LYS A 2 41.14 12.38 16.58
CA LYS A 2 39.79 12.88 16.28
C LYS A 2 39.54 13.16 14.80
N GLY A 3 40.53 13.59 14.01
CA GLY A 3 40.41 13.83 12.57
C GLY A 3 40.26 12.57 11.74
N GLN A 4 40.90 11.46 12.10
CA GLN A 4 40.76 10.18 11.41
C GLN A 4 39.42 9.51 11.72
N ASP A 5 38.97 9.58 12.96
CA ASP A 5 37.67 9.05 13.35
C ASP A 5 36.53 9.82 12.66
N LEU A 6 36.69 11.14 12.54
CA LEU A 6 35.74 11.98 11.81
C LEU A 6 35.70 11.63 10.31
N LYS A 7 36.87 11.41 9.69
CA LYS A 7 36.97 10.96 8.29
C LYS A 7 36.29 9.62 8.07
N ARG A 8 36.50 8.65 8.96
CA ARG A 8 35.84 7.35 8.91
C ARG A 8 34.31 7.48 9.00
N ARG A 9 33.84 8.34 9.91
CA ARG A 9 32.41 8.61 10.04
C ARG A 9 31.82 9.24 8.78
N ILE A 10 32.50 10.22 8.21
CA ILE A 10 32.09 10.87 6.95
C ILE A 10 32.01 9.85 5.83
N THR A 11 33.04 9.02 5.66
CA THR A 11 33.04 7.96 4.65
C THR A 11 31.89 6.98 4.86
N GLY A 12 31.67 6.53 6.10
CA GLY A 12 30.57 5.64 6.42
C GLY A 12 29.19 6.24 6.11
N VAL A 13 28.99 7.52 6.39
CA VAL A 13 27.77 8.24 6.06
C VAL A 13 27.60 8.36 4.53
N GLN A 14 28.69 8.66 3.82
CA GLN A 14 28.65 8.73 2.35
C GLN A 14 28.27 7.38 1.71
N GLU A 15 28.81 6.28 2.23
CA GLU A 15 28.43 4.93 1.78
C GLU A 15 26.96 4.63 2.08
N THR A 16 26.49 5.01 3.26
CA THR A 16 25.06 4.88 3.62
C THR A 16 24.16 5.68 2.69
N VAL A 17 24.55 6.90 2.33
CA VAL A 17 23.80 7.72 1.38
C VAL A 17 23.71 7.06 0.01
N LYS A 18 24.80 6.45 -0.48
CA LYS A 18 24.80 5.71 -1.75
C LYS A 18 23.84 4.53 -1.72
N ILE A 19 23.87 3.75 -0.65
CA ILE A 19 22.96 2.62 -0.45
C ILE A 19 21.50 3.12 -0.41
N THR A 20 21.22 4.16 0.34
CA THR A 20 19.87 4.74 0.45
C THR A 20 19.36 5.25 -0.90
N LYS A 21 20.21 5.89 -1.70
CA LYS A 21 19.85 6.30 -3.07
C LYS A 21 19.52 5.11 -3.97
N ALA A 22 20.32 4.05 -3.91
CA ALA A 22 20.07 2.82 -4.65
C ALA A 22 18.73 2.19 -4.25
N MET A 23 18.45 2.11 -2.95
CA MET A 23 17.16 1.64 -2.42
C MET A 23 15.99 2.52 -2.88
N GLN A 24 16.16 3.83 -2.90
CA GLN A 24 15.15 4.77 -3.40
C GLN A 24 14.83 4.52 -4.87
N LEU A 25 15.82 4.28 -5.71
CA LEU A 25 15.63 3.96 -7.13
C LEU A 25 14.85 2.67 -7.32
N VAL A 26 15.21 1.63 -6.59
CA VAL A 26 14.50 0.34 -6.63
C VAL A 26 13.06 0.50 -6.14
N ALA A 27 12.85 1.20 -5.03
CA ALA A 27 11.52 1.45 -4.49
C ALA A 27 10.65 2.27 -5.45
N SER A 28 11.21 3.30 -6.10
CA SER A 28 10.50 4.12 -7.10
C SER A 28 10.09 3.30 -8.32
N SER A 29 10.94 2.38 -8.78
CA SER A 29 10.63 1.47 -9.89
C SER A 29 9.48 0.52 -9.51
N LYS A 30 9.52 -0.06 -8.32
CA LYS A 30 8.45 -0.92 -7.81
C LYS A 30 7.14 -0.14 -7.64
N LEU A 31 7.21 1.08 -7.13
CA LEU A 31 6.04 1.95 -6.97
C LEU A 31 5.37 2.25 -8.31
N THR A 32 6.14 2.55 -9.34
CA THR A 32 5.62 2.80 -10.69
C THR A 32 4.87 1.58 -11.23
N LYS A 33 5.44 0.39 -11.08
CA LYS A 33 4.78 -0.88 -11.45
C LYS A 33 3.47 -1.09 -10.71
N GLN A 34 3.47 -0.88 -9.39
CA GLN A 34 2.28 -1.07 -8.56
C GLN A 34 1.20 -0.03 -8.87
N LYS A 35 1.58 1.20 -9.19
CA LYS A 35 0.63 2.23 -9.62
C LYS A 35 -0.07 1.86 -10.92
N LEU A 36 0.65 1.36 -11.91
CA LEU A 36 0.05 0.89 -13.16
C LEU A 36 -0.94 -0.25 -12.93
N ALA A 37 -0.56 -1.23 -12.14
CA ALA A 37 -1.45 -2.33 -11.77
C ALA A 37 -2.71 -1.84 -11.02
N MET A 38 -2.56 -0.86 -10.14
CA MET A 38 -3.67 -0.26 -9.41
C MET A 38 -4.60 0.53 -10.35
N GLU A 39 -4.07 1.26 -11.31
CA GLU A 39 -4.86 2.02 -12.29
C GLU A 39 -5.67 1.09 -13.19
N GLU A 40 -5.08 0.01 -13.69
CA GLU A 40 -5.79 -1.03 -14.44
C GLU A 40 -6.93 -1.65 -13.62
N ASN A 41 -6.68 -1.92 -12.35
CA ASN A 41 -7.67 -2.49 -11.45
C ASN A 41 -8.77 -1.50 -11.04
N ARG A 42 -8.47 -0.21 -11.05
CA ARG A 42 -9.42 0.84 -10.69
C ARG A 42 -10.60 0.89 -11.66
N GLU A 43 -10.37 0.82 -12.95
CA GLU A 43 -11.43 0.81 -13.96
C GLU A 43 -12.40 -0.36 -13.74
N TYR A 44 -11.85 -1.54 -13.48
CA TYR A 44 -12.66 -2.71 -13.14
C TYR A 44 -13.45 -2.53 -11.85
N ALA A 45 -12.82 -2.02 -10.80
CA ALA A 45 -13.46 -1.79 -9.51
C ALA A 45 -14.58 -0.74 -9.60
N ASP A 46 -14.36 0.35 -10.33
CA ASP A 46 -15.35 1.40 -10.55
C ASP A 46 -16.55 0.87 -11.34
N ALA A 47 -16.30 0.09 -12.40
CA ALA A 47 -17.35 -0.54 -13.17
C ALA A 47 -18.18 -1.52 -12.33
N LEU A 48 -17.52 -2.32 -11.51
CA LEU A 48 -18.17 -3.26 -10.60
C LEU A 48 -19.01 -2.55 -9.54
N GLN A 49 -18.49 -1.47 -8.97
CA GLN A 49 -19.22 -0.65 -7.99
C GLN A 49 -20.44 0.02 -8.61
N HIS A 50 -20.32 0.52 -9.83
CA HIS A 50 -21.44 1.07 -10.57
C HIS A 50 -22.53 0.04 -10.82
N LEU A 51 -22.15 -1.13 -11.29
CA LEU A 51 -23.05 -2.26 -11.52
C LEU A 51 -23.77 -2.68 -10.23
N LEU A 52 -23.03 -2.79 -9.13
CA LEU A 52 -23.58 -3.11 -7.81
C LEU A 52 -24.62 -2.09 -7.38
N THR A 53 -24.34 -0.81 -7.57
CA THR A 53 -25.28 0.28 -7.26
C THR A 53 -26.56 0.18 -8.06
N LEU A 54 -26.47 -0.17 -9.35
CA LEU A 54 -27.64 -0.36 -10.20
C LEU A 54 -28.48 -1.55 -9.72
N VAL A 55 -27.83 -2.67 -9.41
CA VAL A 55 -28.52 -3.86 -8.89
C VAL A 55 -29.23 -3.56 -7.58
N LEU A 56 -28.57 -2.89 -6.64
CA LEU A 56 -29.14 -2.51 -5.35
C LEU A 56 -30.36 -1.60 -5.48
N ARG A 57 -30.40 -0.75 -6.51
CA ARG A 57 -31.55 0.14 -6.77
C ARG A 57 -32.71 -0.56 -7.46
N SER A 58 -32.43 -1.64 -8.19
CA SER A 58 -33.43 -2.34 -9.00
C SER A 58 -34.04 -3.57 -8.33
N THR A 59 -33.51 -3.99 -7.18
CA THR A 59 -33.89 -5.25 -6.53
C THR A 59 -34.36 -5.01 -5.10
N ASP A 60 -35.57 -5.46 -4.80
CA ASP A 60 -36.10 -5.59 -3.43
C ASP A 60 -35.69 -6.93 -2.79
N ASP A 61 -34.67 -7.57 -3.35
CA ASP A 61 -34.25 -8.90 -2.93
C ASP A 61 -33.64 -8.89 -1.52
N LYS A 62 -34.12 -9.79 -0.69
CA LYS A 62 -33.65 -9.98 0.69
C LYS A 62 -32.44 -10.92 0.75
N SER A 63 -31.45 -10.67 -0.13
CA SER A 63 -30.23 -11.43 -0.11
C SER A 63 -29.48 -11.25 1.22
N ILE A 64 -28.88 -12.30 1.71
CA ILE A 64 -28.03 -12.27 2.93
C ILE A 64 -26.84 -11.31 2.78
N PHE A 65 -26.43 -11.03 1.53
CA PHE A 65 -25.33 -10.09 1.25
C PHE A 65 -25.75 -8.62 1.31
N LEU A 66 -27.05 -8.34 1.26
CA LEU A 66 -27.60 -6.98 1.27
C LEU A 66 -28.18 -6.59 2.62
N ASN A 67 -28.33 -7.53 3.52
CA ASN A 67 -28.88 -7.28 4.85
C ASN A 67 -27.79 -6.84 5.82
N GLU A 68 -28.09 -5.85 6.63
CA GLU A 68 -27.22 -5.45 7.73
C GLU A 68 -27.16 -6.57 8.79
N ASN A 69 -25.96 -7.00 9.14
CA ASN A 69 -25.73 -7.98 10.20
C ASN A 69 -25.67 -7.32 11.58
N MET A 70 -26.75 -6.69 11.98
CA MET A 70 -26.85 -6.03 13.27
C MET A 70 -26.55 -7.00 14.43
N GLY A 71 -25.61 -6.63 15.28
CA GLY A 71 -25.26 -7.40 16.48
C GLY A 71 -24.33 -8.60 16.28
N LYS A 72 -23.82 -8.85 15.07
CA LYS A 72 -22.82 -9.87 14.81
C LYS A 72 -21.41 -9.27 14.72
N PRO A 73 -20.36 -10.03 15.09
CA PRO A 73 -19.00 -9.54 14.97
C PRO A 73 -18.62 -9.31 13.52
N ALA A 74 -17.88 -8.22 13.25
CA ALA A 74 -17.36 -7.89 11.93
C ALA A 74 -15.99 -8.56 11.73
N TYR A 75 -15.72 -8.99 10.50
CA TYR A 75 -14.37 -9.36 10.07
C TYR A 75 -13.67 -8.14 9.50
N VAL A 76 -12.46 -7.88 9.99
CA VAL A 76 -11.65 -6.76 9.53
C VAL A 76 -10.39 -7.30 8.88
N PHE A 77 -10.17 -6.94 7.62
CA PHE A 77 -8.94 -7.26 6.90
C PHE A 77 -7.98 -6.08 7.03
N VAL A 78 -6.83 -6.34 7.65
CA VAL A 78 -5.77 -5.32 7.81
C VAL A 78 -4.59 -5.72 6.93
N ILE A 79 -4.24 -4.86 6.01
CA ILE A 79 -3.13 -5.07 5.08
C ILE A 79 -1.98 -4.17 5.51
N THR A 80 -0.89 -4.78 5.88
CA THR A 80 0.32 -4.09 6.36
C THR A 80 1.52 -4.48 5.53
N SER A 81 2.65 -3.81 5.75
CA SER A 81 3.92 -4.21 5.17
C SER A 81 4.48 -5.44 5.89
N ASP A 82 5.01 -6.41 5.12
CA ASP A 82 5.68 -7.61 5.65
C ASP A 82 7.06 -7.31 6.21
N MET A 83 7.75 -6.36 5.60
CA MET A 83 9.13 -6.03 5.93
C MET A 83 9.22 -4.63 6.55
N GLY A 84 10.30 -4.37 7.28
CA GLY A 84 10.63 -3.04 7.75
C GLY A 84 10.92 -2.05 6.62
N LEU A 85 11.45 -0.89 6.98
CA LEU A 85 11.77 0.20 6.06
C LEU A 85 10.53 0.76 5.31
N CYS A 86 9.41 0.72 5.96
CA CYS A 86 8.12 1.23 5.45
C CYS A 86 7.70 2.56 6.09
N GLY A 87 8.57 3.21 6.85
CA GLY A 87 8.25 4.41 7.60
C GLY A 87 7.13 4.18 8.61
N GLY A 88 6.20 5.10 8.69
CA GLY A 88 5.03 5.01 9.57
C GLY A 88 3.79 4.33 8.94
N TYR A 89 3.98 3.59 7.85
CA TYR A 89 2.85 3.00 7.11
C TYR A 89 2.01 2.04 7.95
N ASN A 90 2.65 1.15 8.70
CA ASN A 90 1.94 0.20 9.54
C ASN A 90 1.29 0.83 10.76
#